data_d7ff2583204a9c573c535f6e5d57ce98
#
_entry.id   d7ff2583204a9c573c535f6e5d57ce98
#
_cell.length_a   1.000
_cell.length_b   1.000
_cell.length_c   1.000
_cell.angle_alpha   90.00
_cell.angle_beta   90.00
_cell.angle_gamma   90.00
#
_symmetry.space_group_name_H-M   'P 1'
#
loop_
_entity.id
_entity.type
_entity.pdbx_description
1 polymer ?
#
loop_
_entity_poly.entity_id
_entity_poly.type
_entity_poly.pdbx_seq_one_letter_code
_entity_poly.pdbx_strand_id
1 'polypeptide(L)'
;EFFFSSSSIILIESFLDNDNLVSRIRCVSKESLVDHKIAVYLTEDNLIADQANYLNYDEDSYFYDMGNPILNYSHDDVLRYSFTNILGNSISNTEPLSENVITFNLDILQSNFNLDNINIIAIIVDSDNMAINSQSAKFGTFQDFN
;
A
#
# COMPACT_ATOMS: atom_id res chain seq x y z
N GLU A 1 -13.62 -14.06 -20.50
CA GLU A 1 -12.57 -13.24 -21.16
C GLU A 1 -12.32 -12.05 -20.28
N PHE A 2 -11.15 -11.98 -19.62
CA PHE A 2 -10.83 -10.87 -18.73
C PHE A 2 -10.40 -9.67 -19.57
N PHE A 3 -11.15 -8.57 -19.50
CA PHE A 3 -10.74 -7.30 -20.11
C PHE A 3 -9.80 -6.57 -19.15
N PHE A 4 -8.50 -6.74 -19.35
CA PHE A 4 -7.50 -5.96 -18.64
C PHE A 4 -7.31 -4.60 -19.32
N SER A 5 -7.48 -3.51 -18.61
CA SER A 5 -7.03 -2.19 -19.06
C SER A 5 -5.51 -2.01 -18.88
N SER A 6 -4.87 -2.82 -18.03
CA SER A 6 -3.42 -2.89 -17.80
C SER A 6 -2.89 -4.29 -18.12
N SER A 7 -1.55 -4.46 -18.18
CA SER A 7 -0.91 -5.76 -18.40
C SER A 7 -1.05 -6.70 -17.19
N SER A 8 -1.35 -6.17 -16.00
CA SER A 8 -1.52 -6.95 -14.77
C SER A 8 -2.69 -6.42 -13.93
N ILE A 9 -3.25 -7.28 -13.09
CA ILE A 9 -4.26 -6.94 -12.08
C ILE A 9 -3.72 -7.29 -10.71
N ILE A 10 -4.03 -6.44 -9.73
CA ILE A 10 -3.78 -6.67 -8.31
C ILE A 10 -5.12 -6.55 -7.60
N LEU A 11 -5.45 -7.49 -6.73
CA LEU A 11 -6.62 -7.46 -5.86
C LEU A 11 -6.18 -7.59 -4.42
N ILE A 12 -6.83 -6.84 -3.55
CA ILE A 12 -6.53 -6.78 -2.12
C ILE A 12 -7.77 -7.19 -1.35
N GLU A 13 -7.61 -8.14 -0.43
CA GLU A 13 -8.56 -8.49 0.60
C GLU A 13 -7.89 -8.29 1.96
N SER A 14 -8.60 -7.70 2.91
CA SER A 14 -8.10 -7.57 4.28
C SER A 14 -9.21 -7.68 5.30
N PHE A 15 -8.92 -8.32 6.44
CA PHE A 15 -9.86 -8.54 7.52
C PHE A 15 -9.12 -8.80 8.84
N LEU A 16 -9.88 -8.78 9.96
CA LEU A 16 -9.38 -9.26 11.25
C LEU A 16 -9.69 -10.74 11.43
N ASP A 17 -8.68 -11.49 11.89
CA ASP A 17 -8.82 -12.81 12.47
C ASP A 17 -8.26 -12.76 13.89
N ASN A 18 -9.17 -12.65 14.88
CA ASN A 18 -8.85 -12.32 16.28
C ASN A 18 -8.01 -11.03 16.36
N ASP A 19 -6.78 -11.09 16.88
CA ASP A 19 -5.87 -9.95 17.01
C ASP A 19 -4.90 -9.82 15.82
N ASN A 20 -5.12 -10.58 14.74
CA ASN A 20 -4.32 -10.51 13.53
C ASN A 20 -5.03 -9.76 12.42
N LEU A 21 -4.37 -8.75 11.88
CA LEU A 21 -4.71 -8.17 10.58
C LEU A 21 -4.20 -9.13 9.51
N VAL A 22 -5.12 -9.69 8.75
CA VAL A 22 -4.83 -10.56 7.60
C VAL A 22 -4.94 -9.73 6.34
N SER A 23 -3.93 -9.77 5.49
CA SER A 23 -3.96 -9.17 4.16
C SER A 23 -3.65 -10.24 3.12
N ARG A 24 -4.56 -10.45 2.17
CA ARG A 24 -4.39 -11.38 1.06
C ARG A 24 -4.30 -10.59 -0.24
N ILE A 25 -3.19 -10.77 -0.94
CA ILE A 25 -2.94 -10.15 -2.22
C ILE A 25 -3.04 -11.20 -3.32
N ARG A 26 -3.84 -10.94 -4.33
CA ARG A 26 -3.96 -11.76 -5.54
C ARG A 26 -3.46 -10.96 -6.72
N CYS A 27 -2.59 -11.52 -7.54
CA CYS A 27 -2.17 -10.85 -8.77
C CYS A 27 -2.10 -11.82 -9.95
N VAL A 28 -2.44 -11.28 -11.13
CA VAL A 28 -2.38 -11.97 -12.42
C VAL A 28 -1.78 -11.00 -13.44
N SER A 29 -0.90 -11.49 -14.32
CA SER A 29 -0.35 -10.70 -15.42
C SER A 29 -0.53 -11.42 -16.76
N LYS A 30 -0.74 -10.66 -17.84
CA LYS A 30 -0.70 -11.18 -19.22
C LYS A 30 0.71 -11.55 -19.66
N GLU A 31 1.70 -10.92 -19.04
CA GLU A 31 3.12 -11.08 -19.36
C GLU A 31 3.82 -11.89 -18.28
N SER A 32 5.00 -12.41 -18.62
CA SER A 32 5.84 -13.11 -17.66
C SER A 32 6.30 -12.16 -16.54
N LEU A 33 6.24 -12.64 -15.29
CA LEU A 33 6.70 -11.92 -14.10
C LEU A 33 8.08 -12.40 -13.61
N VAL A 34 8.90 -12.98 -14.50
CA VAL A 34 10.29 -13.34 -14.18
C VAL A 34 11.04 -12.11 -13.71
N ASP A 35 11.81 -12.24 -12.62
CA ASP A 35 12.56 -11.17 -11.94
C ASP A 35 11.70 -9.99 -11.40
N HIS A 36 10.38 -10.12 -11.43
CA HIS A 36 9.49 -9.17 -10.79
C HIS A 36 9.32 -9.47 -9.30
N LYS A 37 8.97 -8.43 -8.56
CA LYS A 37 8.71 -8.49 -7.12
C LYS A 37 7.36 -7.87 -6.81
N ILE A 38 6.79 -8.24 -5.67
CA ILE A 38 5.63 -7.58 -5.09
C ILE A 38 6.02 -6.95 -3.76
N ALA A 39 5.78 -5.66 -3.64
CA ALA A 39 5.91 -4.90 -2.40
C ALA A 39 4.52 -4.66 -1.81
N VAL A 40 4.37 -4.90 -0.50
CA VAL A 40 3.09 -4.73 0.19
C VAL A 40 3.31 -3.94 1.47
N TYR A 41 2.54 -2.85 1.63
CA TYR A 41 2.65 -1.91 2.72
C TYR A 41 1.31 -1.69 3.40
N LEU A 42 1.38 -1.31 4.67
CA LEU A 42 0.28 -0.77 5.44
C LEU A 42 0.56 0.71 5.69
N THR A 43 -0.37 1.56 5.29
CA THR A 43 -0.35 3.00 5.56
C THR A 43 -1.53 3.40 6.44
N GLU A 44 -1.40 4.53 7.10
CA GLU A 44 -2.46 5.09 7.95
C GLU A 44 -2.64 6.56 7.64
N ASP A 45 -3.90 6.97 7.48
CA ASP A 45 -4.31 8.34 7.26
C ASP A 45 -4.68 9.03 8.58
N ASN A 46 -4.79 10.35 8.53
CA ASN A 46 -5.22 11.20 9.65
C ASN A 46 -4.34 11.07 10.90
N LEU A 47 -3.05 10.82 10.73
CA LEU A 47 -2.10 10.87 11.84
C LEU A 47 -1.76 12.31 12.22
N ILE A 48 -2.08 12.69 13.45
CA ILE A 48 -1.84 14.05 13.93
C ILE A 48 -0.44 14.18 14.51
N ALA A 49 0.36 15.06 13.91
CA ALA A 49 1.68 15.42 14.39
C ALA A 49 2.05 16.84 13.92
N ASP A 50 3.05 17.44 14.54
CA ASP A 50 3.54 18.75 14.10
C ASP A 50 4.35 18.61 12.81
N GLN A 51 4.11 19.51 11.85
CA GLN A 51 4.75 19.52 10.54
C GLN A 51 5.74 20.69 10.43
N ALA A 52 7.02 20.41 10.18
CA ALA A 52 8.00 21.46 9.86
C ALA A 52 7.57 22.21 8.58
N ASN A 53 7.55 23.51 8.65
CA ASN A 53 7.07 24.39 7.57
C ASN A 53 8.14 25.39 7.14
N TYR A 54 8.98 25.00 6.20
CA TYR A 54 10.00 25.86 5.61
C TYR A 54 9.43 26.93 4.65
N LEU A 55 8.14 26.77 4.27
CA LEU A 55 7.43 27.68 3.36
C LEU A 55 6.55 28.70 4.10
N ASN A 56 6.72 28.83 5.42
CA ASN A 56 5.91 29.74 6.24
C ASN A 56 5.99 31.22 5.81
N TYR A 57 7.06 31.63 5.14
CA TYR A 57 7.31 32.98 4.67
C TYR A 57 7.22 33.17 3.16
N ASP A 58 6.79 32.12 2.42
CA ASP A 58 6.59 32.13 0.98
C ASP A 58 5.12 32.47 0.68
N GLU A 59 4.85 33.71 0.27
CA GLU A 59 3.49 34.21 0.01
C GLU A 59 2.76 33.46 -1.11
N ASP A 60 3.48 32.78 -1.99
CA ASP A 60 2.91 31.97 -3.07
C ASP A 60 2.58 30.52 -2.62
N SER A 61 2.96 30.15 -1.40
CA SER A 61 2.76 28.82 -0.85
C SER A 61 1.40 28.66 -0.17
N TYR A 62 0.77 27.49 -0.35
CA TYR A 62 -0.38 27.06 0.44
C TYR A 62 -0.09 27.08 1.96
N PHE A 63 1.19 26.87 2.37
CA PHE A 63 1.62 26.81 3.77
C PHE A 63 2.08 28.18 4.33
N TYR A 64 1.86 29.27 3.59
CA TYR A 64 2.19 30.61 4.03
C TYR A 64 1.45 30.96 5.32
N ASP A 65 2.19 31.54 6.29
CA ASP A 65 1.69 32.02 7.59
C ASP A 65 0.93 30.99 8.45
N MET A 66 1.14 29.69 8.18
CA MET A 66 0.53 28.61 8.98
C MET A 66 1.33 28.24 10.24
N GLY A 67 2.47 28.91 10.48
CA GLY A 67 3.40 28.64 11.58
C GLY A 67 4.54 27.68 11.17
N ASN A 68 5.59 27.65 12.00
CA ASN A 68 6.69 26.69 11.87
C ASN A 68 7.14 26.22 13.27
N PRO A 69 6.73 25.00 13.70
CA PRO A 69 5.94 24.02 12.95
C PRO A 69 4.47 24.42 12.80
N ILE A 70 3.78 23.82 11.81
CA ILE A 70 2.32 23.78 11.77
C ILE A 70 1.90 22.78 12.84
N LEU A 71 1.15 23.23 13.83
CA LEU A 71 0.74 22.39 14.95
C LEU A 71 -0.47 21.50 14.58
N ASN A 72 -0.46 20.27 15.07
CA ASN A 72 -1.53 19.31 14.88
C ASN A 72 -1.88 19.06 13.39
N TYR A 73 -0.88 19.04 12.52
CA TYR A 73 -1.08 18.76 11.11
C TYR A 73 -1.53 17.31 10.92
N SER A 74 -2.52 17.10 10.04
CA SER A 74 -2.98 15.76 9.68
C SER A 74 -2.14 15.20 8.55
N HIS A 75 -1.47 14.08 8.79
CA HIS A 75 -0.66 13.36 7.80
C HIS A 75 -1.43 12.18 7.27
N ASP A 76 -1.49 12.06 5.94
CA ASP A 76 -2.09 10.93 5.23
C ASP A 76 -0.99 10.05 4.60
N ASP A 77 -1.36 8.81 4.23
CA ASP A 77 -0.48 7.81 3.60
C ASP A 77 0.81 7.51 4.40
N VAL A 78 0.79 7.67 5.72
CA VAL A 78 1.97 7.41 6.55
C VAL A 78 2.27 5.92 6.58
N LEU A 79 3.47 5.53 6.13
CA LEU A 79 3.92 4.13 6.19
C LEU A 79 4.04 3.67 7.65
N ARG A 80 3.26 2.66 8.03
CA ARG A 80 3.25 2.08 9.38
C ARG A 80 3.89 0.72 9.44
N TYR A 81 3.78 -0.08 8.37
CA TYR A 81 4.35 -1.41 8.32
C TYR A 81 4.66 -1.83 6.88
N SER A 82 5.71 -2.63 6.69
CA SER A 82 6.02 -3.29 5.43
C SER A 82 5.89 -4.80 5.60
N PHE A 83 4.98 -5.43 4.88
CA PHE A 83 4.78 -6.87 4.89
C PHE A 83 5.87 -7.64 4.12
N THR A 84 6.59 -6.93 3.26
CA THR A 84 7.67 -7.46 2.42
C THR A 84 8.98 -6.74 2.72
N ASN A 85 10.07 -7.13 2.05
CA ASN A 85 11.22 -6.23 1.93
C ASN A 85 10.78 -4.91 1.29
N ILE A 86 11.48 -3.81 1.59
CA ILE A 86 11.07 -2.46 1.14
C ILE A 86 10.96 -2.35 -0.39
N LEU A 87 11.71 -3.10 -1.15
CA LEU A 87 11.63 -3.18 -2.61
C LEU A 87 10.88 -4.43 -3.09
N GLY A 88 10.10 -5.07 -2.20
CA GLY A 88 9.30 -6.24 -2.51
C GLY A 88 10.04 -7.58 -2.36
N ASN A 89 9.24 -8.65 -2.40
CA ASN A 89 9.68 -10.04 -2.43
C ASN A 89 9.44 -10.61 -3.83
N SER A 90 10.27 -11.55 -4.26
CA SER A 90 10.12 -12.20 -5.57
C SER A 90 8.75 -12.88 -5.72
N ILE A 91 8.15 -12.74 -6.87
CA ILE A 91 6.92 -13.43 -7.26
C ILE A 91 7.27 -14.88 -7.61
N SER A 92 6.55 -15.84 -7.05
CA SER A 92 6.89 -17.25 -7.18
C SER A 92 6.37 -17.90 -8.46
N ASN A 93 5.16 -17.53 -8.89
CA ASN A 93 4.57 -18.04 -10.13
C ASN A 93 4.65 -16.95 -11.21
N THR A 94 5.61 -17.11 -12.11
CA THR A 94 5.98 -16.08 -13.08
C THR A 94 5.36 -16.28 -14.47
N GLU A 95 4.64 -17.40 -14.67
CA GLU A 95 4.03 -17.70 -15.95
C GLU A 95 2.87 -16.74 -16.30
N PRO A 96 2.74 -16.33 -17.56
CA PRO A 96 1.62 -15.50 -18.00
C PRO A 96 0.26 -16.11 -17.62
N LEU A 97 -0.67 -15.26 -17.19
CA LEU A 97 -2.04 -15.60 -16.78
C LEU A 97 -2.14 -16.52 -15.55
N SER A 98 -1.03 -16.79 -14.89
CA SER A 98 -1.02 -17.53 -13.63
C SER A 98 -1.35 -16.64 -12.46
N GLU A 99 -2.19 -17.11 -11.55
CA GLU A 99 -2.54 -16.41 -10.34
C GLU A 99 -1.47 -16.61 -9.26
N ASN A 100 -1.06 -15.53 -8.64
CA ASN A 100 -0.30 -15.53 -7.40
C ASN A 100 -1.23 -15.12 -6.25
N VAL A 101 -1.24 -15.89 -5.18
CA VAL A 101 -1.97 -15.59 -3.94
C VAL A 101 -0.97 -15.55 -2.80
N ILE A 102 -0.85 -14.40 -2.16
CA ILE A 102 0.10 -14.19 -1.06
C ILE A 102 -0.70 -13.68 0.14
N THR A 103 -0.54 -14.35 1.29
CA THR A 103 -1.23 -13.97 2.53
C THR A 103 -0.22 -13.52 3.56
N PHE A 104 -0.48 -12.38 4.16
CA PHE A 104 0.30 -11.79 5.26
C PHE A 104 -0.55 -11.71 6.52
N ASN A 105 0.10 -11.91 7.67
CA ASN A 105 -0.52 -11.77 8.98
C ASN A 105 0.32 -10.80 9.82
N LEU A 106 -0.35 -9.87 10.47
CA LEU A 106 0.26 -8.91 11.38
C LEU A 106 -0.49 -8.92 12.70
N ASP A 107 0.19 -9.33 13.77
CA ASP A 107 -0.33 -9.19 15.14
C ASP A 107 -0.43 -7.69 15.46
N ILE A 108 -1.64 -7.24 15.75
CA ILE A 108 -1.93 -5.83 16.05
C ILE A 108 -2.30 -5.59 17.51
N LEU A 109 -2.19 -6.60 18.37
CA LEU A 109 -2.61 -6.53 19.79
C LEU A 109 -1.92 -5.36 20.53
N GLN A 110 -0.66 -5.09 20.21
CA GLN A 110 0.13 -4.01 20.80
C GLN A 110 0.26 -2.78 19.88
N SER A 111 -0.45 -2.77 18.75
CA SER A 111 -0.43 -1.64 17.84
C SER A 111 -1.33 -0.50 18.35
N ASN A 112 -1.04 0.70 17.89
CA ASN A 112 -1.90 1.87 18.07
C ASN A 112 -2.59 2.27 16.75
N PHE A 113 -2.86 1.32 15.87
CA PHE A 113 -3.51 1.58 14.59
C PHE A 113 -4.97 1.96 14.76
N ASN A 114 -5.40 2.99 14.04
CA ASN A 114 -6.83 3.22 13.81
C ASN A 114 -7.25 2.48 12.53
N LEU A 115 -7.92 1.34 12.70
CA LEU A 115 -8.27 0.46 11.58
C LEU A 115 -9.15 1.14 10.52
N ASP A 116 -9.95 2.14 10.90
CA ASP A 116 -10.77 2.91 9.96
C ASP A 116 -9.93 3.79 9.01
N ASN A 117 -8.68 4.05 9.38
CA ASN A 117 -7.74 4.88 8.63
C ASN A 117 -6.65 4.06 7.92
N ILE A 118 -6.70 2.72 8.02
CA ILE A 118 -5.68 1.85 7.41
C ILE A 118 -5.98 1.60 5.93
N ASN A 119 -4.93 1.70 5.13
CA ASN A 119 -4.91 1.25 3.74
C ASN A 119 -3.83 0.18 3.56
N ILE A 120 -4.13 -0.80 2.70
CA ILE A 120 -3.15 -1.78 2.21
C ILE A 120 -2.80 -1.40 0.79
N ILE A 121 -1.51 -1.29 0.51
CA ILE A 121 -0.98 -0.95 -0.82
C ILE A 121 -0.13 -2.10 -1.31
N ALA A 122 -0.39 -2.55 -2.53
CA ALA A 122 0.41 -3.57 -3.21
C ALA A 122 0.95 -3.01 -4.53
N ILE A 123 2.25 -3.22 -4.80
CA ILE A 123 2.95 -2.71 -5.97
C ILE A 123 3.73 -3.85 -6.61
N ILE A 124 3.54 -4.11 -7.91
CA ILE A 124 4.40 -4.96 -8.69
C ILE A 124 5.52 -4.10 -9.27
N VAL A 125 6.76 -4.51 -9.04
CA VAL A 125 7.97 -3.84 -9.55
C VAL A 125 8.76 -4.80 -10.44
N ASP A 126 9.39 -4.25 -11.48
CA ASP A 126 10.27 -5.00 -12.38
C ASP A 126 11.69 -5.20 -11.81
N SER A 127 12.58 -5.77 -12.62
CA SER A 127 13.98 -6.01 -12.26
C SER A 127 14.76 -4.73 -11.95
N ASP A 128 14.34 -3.59 -12.52
CA ASP A 128 14.96 -2.27 -12.31
C ASP A 128 14.36 -1.52 -11.12
N ASN A 129 13.46 -2.17 -10.37
CA ASN A 129 12.65 -1.63 -9.27
C ASN A 129 11.71 -0.49 -9.70
N MET A 130 11.27 -0.51 -10.96
CA MET A 130 10.24 0.40 -11.45
C MET A 130 8.85 -0.20 -11.22
N ALA A 131 7.93 0.60 -10.70
CA ALA A 131 6.55 0.18 -10.51
C ALA A 131 5.86 -0.01 -11.86
N ILE A 132 5.34 -1.21 -12.13
CA ILE A 132 4.59 -1.53 -13.35
C ILE A 132 3.08 -1.53 -13.12
N ASN A 133 2.64 -1.81 -11.91
CA ASN A 133 1.25 -1.67 -11.47
C ASN A 133 1.17 -1.52 -9.96
N SER A 134 0.11 -0.85 -9.49
CA SER A 134 -0.18 -0.71 -8.07
C SER A 134 -1.67 -0.73 -7.79
N GLN A 135 -2.04 -1.12 -6.59
CA GLN A 135 -3.40 -1.09 -6.07
C GLN A 135 -3.39 -0.69 -4.61
N SER A 136 -4.40 0.07 -4.22
CA SER A 136 -4.67 0.42 -2.83
C SER A 136 -6.09 0.03 -2.45
N ALA A 137 -6.29 -0.43 -1.22
CA ALA A 137 -7.60 -0.73 -0.69
C ALA A 137 -7.66 -0.38 0.81
N LYS A 138 -8.78 0.18 1.24
CA LYS A 138 -9.04 0.38 2.67
C LYS A 138 -9.12 -0.96 3.38
N PHE A 139 -8.66 -1.00 4.61
CA PHE A 139 -8.84 -2.17 5.48
C PHE A 139 -10.32 -2.57 5.56
N GLY A 140 -10.57 -3.88 5.56
CA GLY A 140 -11.92 -4.46 5.52
C GLY A 140 -12.55 -4.55 4.13
N THR A 141 -11.81 -4.16 3.08
CA THR A 141 -12.26 -4.30 1.69
C THR A 141 -12.01 -5.71 1.17
N PHE A 142 -12.95 -6.20 0.37
CA PHE A 142 -12.80 -7.40 -0.45
C PHE A 142 -12.88 -6.99 -1.93
N GLN A 143 -11.84 -7.29 -2.69
CA GLN A 143 -11.81 -7.06 -4.14
C GLN A 143 -11.84 -8.41 -4.86
N ASP A 144 -12.57 -8.51 -5.96
CA ASP A 144 -12.66 -9.71 -6.78
C ASP A 144 -12.50 -9.38 -8.27
N PHE A 145 -12.21 -10.40 -9.08
CA PHE A 145 -12.20 -10.31 -10.54
C PHE A 145 -13.65 -10.25 -11.06
N ASN A 146 -14.15 -9.06 -11.31
CA ASN A 146 -15.45 -8.83 -11.96
C ASN A 146 -15.29 -8.51 -13.44
#